data_f245dee935d5a861414e534618aa0c0e
#
_entry.id   f245dee935d5a861414e534618aa0c0e
#
_cell.length_a   1.000
_cell.length_b   1.000
_cell.length_c   1.000
_cell.angle_alpha   90.00
_cell.angle_beta   90.00
_cell.angle_gamma   90.00
#
_symmetry.space_group_name_H-M   'P 1'
#
loop_
_entity.id
_entity.type
_entity.pdbx_description
1 polymer ?
#
loop_
_entity_poly.entity_id
_entity_poly.type
_entity_poly.pdbx_seq_one_letter_code
_entity_poly.pdbx_strand_id
1 'polypeptide(L)'
;RLSISIGLVSTGISVVIGIVIGSLMGYFGGWVDLVLSRIVEIFMAIPVLFLLIVAASALPRNTYVMMAIIGCVTWTGSARFIRAEFLKLRNQDFVQSCRAVGLPLHSTLFRHMLPNGITPVLVQASFGIAAAIIAEATLSYLGLGPYGQSSWGKLLSLTTGETGVFLWWMAVFPGVAIFLTVLAYNVLGENFRDAI
;
A
#
# COMPACT_ATOMS: atom_id res chain seq x y z
N ARG A 1 -18.07 2.27 3.67
CA ARG A 1 -17.30 1.85 4.87
C ARG A 1 -16.33 0.73 4.53
N LEU A 2 -16.79 -0.36 3.89
CA LEU A 2 -15.95 -1.52 3.57
C LEU A 2 -14.71 -1.13 2.74
N SER A 3 -14.88 -0.43 1.62
CA SER A 3 -13.77 -0.03 0.74
C SER A 3 -12.73 0.84 1.46
N ILE A 4 -13.18 1.74 2.34
CA ILE A 4 -12.27 2.57 3.15
C ILE A 4 -11.51 1.73 4.17
N SER A 5 -12.19 0.81 4.87
CA SER A 5 -11.54 -0.09 5.84
C SER A 5 -10.50 -0.99 5.15
N ILE A 6 -10.82 -1.52 3.96
CA ILE A 6 -9.88 -2.30 3.15
C ILE A 6 -8.69 -1.43 2.76
N GLY A 7 -8.93 -0.21 2.26
CA GLY A 7 -7.86 0.72 1.91
C GLY A 7 -6.89 1.00 3.05
N LEU A 8 -7.40 1.32 4.23
CA LEU A 8 -6.60 1.62 5.42
C LEU A 8 -5.78 0.40 5.90
N VAL A 9 -6.44 -0.75 6.09
CA VAL A 9 -5.77 -1.94 6.61
C VAL A 9 -4.75 -2.50 5.61
N SER A 10 -5.11 -2.57 4.32
CA SER A 10 -4.18 -3.04 3.28
C SER A 10 -2.95 -2.16 3.18
N THR A 11 -3.14 -0.83 3.23
CA THR A 11 -2.01 0.11 3.23
C THR A 11 -1.17 -0.04 4.50
N GLY A 12 -1.79 -0.24 5.66
CA GLY A 12 -1.08 -0.53 6.90
C GLY A 12 -0.17 -1.77 6.77
N ILE A 13 -0.69 -2.87 6.22
CA ILE A 13 0.08 -4.09 5.96
C ILE A 13 1.24 -3.80 4.98
N SER A 14 0.95 -3.12 3.88
CA SER A 14 1.92 -2.73 2.86
C SER A 14 3.06 -1.88 3.43
N VAL A 15 2.72 -0.89 4.27
CA VAL A 15 3.70 -0.01 4.92
C VAL A 15 4.56 -0.77 5.92
N VAL A 16 3.96 -1.64 6.74
CA VAL A 16 4.73 -2.46 7.70
C VAL A 16 5.74 -3.37 7.00
N ILE A 17 5.32 -4.08 5.96
CA ILE A 17 6.23 -4.92 5.15
C ILE A 17 7.30 -4.05 4.50
N GLY A 18 6.89 -2.91 3.94
CA GLY A 18 7.79 -1.94 3.30
C GLY A 18 8.82 -1.37 4.27
N ILE A 19 8.42 -1.03 5.52
CA ILE A 19 9.33 -0.56 6.58
C ILE A 19 10.38 -1.62 6.88
N VAL A 20 9.98 -2.87 7.10
CA VAL A 20 10.92 -3.93 7.44
C VAL A 20 11.92 -4.17 6.31
N ILE A 21 11.44 -4.39 5.10
CA ILE A 21 12.30 -4.71 3.95
C ILE A 21 13.13 -3.49 3.53
N GLY A 22 12.50 -2.32 3.41
CA GLY A 22 13.18 -1.09 3.00
C GLY A 22 14.24 -0.62 4.00
N SER A 23 14.00 -0.76 5.31
CA SER A 23 14.98 -0.43 6.34
C SER A 23 16.20 -1.34 6.28
N LEU A 24 16.02 -2.65 6.06
CA LEU A 24 17.13 -3.59 5.87
C LEU A 24 17.96 -3.24 4.62
N MET A 25 17.29 -2.97 3.49
CA MET A 25 17.96 -2.56 2.26
C MET A 25 18.78 -1.27 2.45
N GLY A 26 18.15 -0.24 3.02
CA GLY A 26 18.77 1.07 3.17
C GLY A 26 19.88 1.12 4.21
N TYR A 27 19.73 0.38 5.32
CA TYR A 27 20.72 0.37 6.40
C TYR A 27 21.98 -0.44 6.04
N PHE A 28 21.81 -1.70 5.64
CA PHE A 28 22.96 -2.57 5.32
C PHE A 28 23.64 -2.17 4.01
N GLY A 29 22.86 -1.86 2.97
CA GLY A 29 23.40 -1.62 1.64
C GLY A 29 24.09 -2.86 1.04
N GLY A 30 25.03 -2.66 0.12
CA GLY A 30 25.85 -3.73 -0.45
C GLY A 30 25.06 -4.95 -0.94
N TRP A 31 25.46 -6.16 -0.54
CA TRP A 31 24.80 -7.40 -0.98
C TRP A 31 23.36 -7.54 -0.50
N VAL A 32 23.03 -7.09 0.71
CA VAL A 32 21.65 -7.15 1.25
C VAL A 32 20.73 -6.29 0.38
N ASP A 33 21.17 -5.08 0.09
CA ASP A 33 20.42 -4.16 -0.77
C ASP A 33 20.29 -4.73 -2.20
N LEU A 34 21.36 -5.29 -2.75
CA LEU A 34 21.35 -5.85 -4.10
C LEU A 34 20.35 -7.01 -4.22
N VAL A 35 20.38 -7.97 -3.30
CA VAL A 35 19.49 -9.15 -3.33
C VAL A 35 18.04 -8.73 -3.13
N LEU A 36 17.74 -7.93 -2.10
CA LEU A 36 16.37 -7.48 -1.82
C LEU A 36 15.82 -6.57 -2.92
N SER A 37 16.67 -5.72 -3.55
CA SER A 37 16.27 -4.92 -4.71
C SER A 37 15.87 -5.80 -5.90
N ARG A 38 16.58 -6.91 -6.14
CA ARG A 38 16.19 -7.87 -7.20
C ARG A 38 14.84 -8.51 -6.94
N ILE A 39 14.54 -8.85 -5.68
CA ILE A 39 13.23 -9.37 -5.30
C ILE A 39 12.16 -8.30 -5.56
N VAL A 40 12.37 -7.06 -5.14
CA VAL A 40 11.44 -5.95 -5.42
C VAL A 40 11.24 -5.76 -6.92
N GLU A 41 12.30 -5.78 -7.72
CA GLU A 41 12.25 -5.63 -9.17
C GLU A 41 11.43 -6.75 -9.84
N ILE A 42 11.60 -8.01 -9.39
CA ILE A 42 10.81 -9.15 -9.89
C ILE A 42 9.31 -8.93 -9.60
N PHE A 43 8.96 -8.52 -8.39
CA PHE A 43 7.56 -8.20 -8.05
C PHE A 43 7.00 -7.06 -8.92
N MET A 44 7.80 -6.04 -9.18
CA MET A 44 7.39 -4.88 -9.99
C MET A 44 7.36 -5.17 -11.51
N ALA A 45 8.03 -6.20 -11.98
CA ALA A 45 7.98 -6.61 -13.38
C ALA A 45 6.61 -7.18 -13.77
N ILE A 46 5.85 -7.68 -12.79
CA ILE A 46 4.50 -8.20 -13.00
C ILE A 46 3.50 -7.07 -12.71
N PRO A 47 2.57 -6.77 -13.64
CA PRO A 47 1.53 -5.78 -13.35
C PRO A 47 0.73 -6.14 -12.10
N VAL A 48 0.65 -5.22 -11.14
CA VAL A 48 0.03 -5.42 -9.82
C VAL A 48 -1.39 -5.99 -9.94
N LEU A 49 -2.19 -5.53 -10.90
CA LEU A 49 -3.55 -6.00 -11.10
C LEU A 49 -3.61 -7.50 -11.41
N PHE A 50 -2.67 -8.04 -12.21
CA PHE A 50 -2.61 -9.48 -12.49
C PHE A 50 -2.29 -10.28 -11.23
N LEU A 51 -1.32 -9.83 -10.43
CA LEU A 51 -1.01 -10.47 -9.14
C LEU A 51 -2.22 -10.49 -8.21
N LEU A 52 -2.95 -9.39 -8.14
CA LEU A 52 -4.16 -9.27 -7.33
C LEU A 52 -5.26 -10.21 -7.80
N ILE A 53 -5.51 -10.29 -9.12
CA ILE A 53 -6.53 -11.19 -9.69
C ILE A 53 -6.18 -12.65 -9.41
N VAL A 54 -4.94 -13.06 -9.65
CA VAL A 54 -4.48 -14.43 -9.39
C VAL A 54 -4.62 -14.78 -7.92
N ALA A 55 -4.15 -13.93 -7.02
CA ALA A 55 -4.24 -14.16 -5.58
C ALA A 55 -5.70 -14.19 -5.09
N ALA A 56 -6.55 -13.28 -5.56
CA ALA A 56 -7.97 -13.22 -5.18
C ALA A 56 -8.80 -14.39 -5.75
N SER A 57 -8.39 -14.97 -6.88
CA SER A 57 -9.05 -16.16 -7.45
C SER A 57 -8.68 -17.45 -6.73
N ALA A 58 -7.46 -17.53 -6.19
CA ALA A 58 -6.94 -18.73 -5.51
C ALA A 58 -7.31 -18.81 -4.02
N LEU A 59 -7.67 -17.71 -3.38
CA LEU A 59 -7.90 -17.62 -1.94
C LEU A 59 -9.38 -17.40 -1.60
N PRO A 60 -9.81 -17.72 -0.36
CA PRO A 60 -11.20 -17.51 0.06
C PRO A 60 -11.63 -16.04 -0.04
N ARG A 61 -12.85 -15.81 -0.55
CA ARG A 61 -13.40 -14.47 -0.79
C ARG A 61 -13.99 -13.87 0.49
N ASN A 62 -13.13 -13.43 1.39
CA ASN A 62 -13.54 -12.68 2.57
C ASN A 62 -12.77 -11.34 2.69
N THR A 63 -13.27 -10.44 3.51
CA THR A 63 -12.73 -9.10 3.68
C THR A 63 -11.28 -9.10 4.18
N TYR A 64 -10.95 -9.97 5.14
CA TYR A 64 -9.60 -10.01 5.74
C TYR A 64 -8.57 -10.56 4.76
N VAL A 65 -8.95 -11.59 3.98
CA VAL A 65 -8.08 -12.14 2.93
C VAL A 65 -7.84 -11.09 1.86
N MET A 66 -8.86 -10.33 1.44
CA MET A 66 -8.69 -9.26 0.47
C MET A 66 -7.75 -8.15 0.99
N MET A 67 -7.88 -7.75 2.26
CA MET A 67 -6.97 -6.82 2.91
C MET A 67 -5.53 -7.31 2.88
N ALA A 68 -5.32 -8.58 3.22
CA ALA A 68 -4.00 -9.21 3.21
C ALA A 68 -3.42 -9.30 1.78
N ILE A 69 -4.21 -9.73 0.80
CA ILE A 69 -3.77 -9.82 -0.61
C ILE A 69 -3.28 -8.47 -1.10
N ILE A 70 -4.11 -7.42 -0.96
CA ILE A 70 -3.75 -6.08 -1.45
C ILE A 70 -2.48 -5.59 -0.73
N GLY A 71 -2.41 -5.72 0.59
CA GLY A 71 -1.24 -5.29 1.37
C GLY A 71 0.04 -6.05 1.02
N CYS A 72 -0.05 -7.39 0.87
CA CYS A 72 1.09 -8.25 0.54
C CYS A 72 1.55 -8.13 -0.92
N VAL A 73 0.76 -7.54 -1.81
CA VAL A 73 1.15 -7.32 -3.21
C VAL A 73 1.71 -5.90 -3.41
N THR A 74 1.22 -4.91 -2.65
CA THR A 74 1.55 -3.50 -2.89
C THR A 74 2.71 -2.94 -2.06
N TRP A 75 3.37 -3.75 -1.23
CA TRP A 75 4.44 -3.32 -0.31
C TRP A 75 5.70 -2.78 -1.01
N THR A 76 5.94 -3.13 -2.28
CA THR A 76 7.17 -2.80 -3.01
C THR A 76 7.40 -1.29 -3.15
N GLY A 77 6.32 -0.51 -3.33
CA GLY A 77 6.38 0.95 -3.35
C GLY A 77 6.90 1.52 -2.04
N SER A 78 6.29 1.13 -0.91
CA SER A 78 6.71 1.55 0.44
C SER A 78 8.14 1.16 0.74
N ALA A 79 8.56 -0.07 0.37
CA ALA A 79 9.93 -0.54 0.58
C ALA A 79 10.97 0.33 -0.15
N ARG A 80 10.69 0.76 -1.38
CA ARG A 80 11.58 1.64 -2.14
C ARG A 80 11.72 3.02 -1.53
N PHE A 81 10.63 3.62 -1.05
CA PHE A 81 10.68 4.93 -0.39
C PHE A 81 11.50 4.86 0.90
N ILE A 82 11.24 3.85 1.74
CA ILE A 82 11.97 3.66 3.00
C ILE A 82 13.45 3.36 2.74
N ARG A 83 13.76 2.53 1.74
CA ARG A 83 15.13 2.29 1.33
C ARG A 83 15.86 3.60 0.99
N ALA A 84 15.25 4.46 0.19
CA ALA A 84 15.86 5.73 -0.21
C ALA A 84 16.15 6.63 1.01
N GLU A 85 15.21 6.75 1.94
CA GLU A 85 15.42 7.53 3.17
C GLU A 85 16.48 6.91 4.07
N PHE A 86 16.49 5.59 4.25
CA PHE A 86 17.47 4.93 5.10
C PHE A 86 18.90 4.97 4.52
N LEU A 87 19.05 4.94 3.19
CA LEU A 87 20.34 5.17 2.53
C LEU A 87 20.89 6.57 2.82
N LYS A 88 20.01 7.58 2.89
CA LYS A 88 20.35 8.96 3.23
C LYS A 88 20.68 9.09 4.72
N LEU A 89 19.82 8.53 5.60
CA LEU A 89 19.95 8.67 7.05
C LEU A 89 21.15 7.88 7.61
N ARG A 90 21.53 6.75 7.03
CA ARG A 90 22.61 5.87 7.57
C ARG A 90 23.96 6.57 7.69
N ASN A 91 24.19 7.62 6.93
CA ASN A 91 25.42 8.39 6.89
C ASN A 91 25.38 9.62 7.81
N GLN A 92 24.26 9.88 8.49
CA GLN A 92 24.10 10.98 9.43
C GLN A 92 24.85 10.71 10.75
N ASP A 93 25.33 11.77 11.40
CA ASP A 93 26.16 11.69 12.62
C ASP A 93 25.44 10.98 13.77
N PHE A 94 24.12 11.19 13.92
CA PHE A 94 23.37 10.51 14.97
C PHE A 94 23.32 8.99 14.79
N VAL A 95 23.29 8.50 13.56
CA VAL A 95 23.34 7.04 13.27
C VAL A 95 24.73 6.49 13.53
N GLN A 96 25.78 7.25 13.18
CA GLN A 96 27.16 6.86 13.48
C GLN A 96 27.39 6.82 15.00
N SER A 97 26.83 7.79 15.74
CA SER A 97 26.86 7.80 17.22
C SER A 97 26.16 6.58 17.81
N CYS A 98 24.99 6.20 17.28
CA CYS A 98 24.29 4.97 17.70
C CYS A 98 25.17 3.71 17.52
N ARG A 99 25.91 3.63 16.43
CA ARG A 99 26.84 2.53 16.16
C ARG A 99 28.05 2.55 17.09
N ALA A 100 28.64 3.74 17.35
CA ALA A 100 29.79 3.91 18.21
C ALA A 100 29.49 3.50 19.68
N VAL A 101 28.26 3.77 20.14
CA VAL A 101 27.79 3.37 21.48
C VAL A 101 27.36 1.90 21.53
N GLY A 102 27.32 1.20 20.40
CA GLY A 102 26.96 -0.23 20.32
C GLY A 102 25.47 -0.50 20.50
N LEU A 103 24.58 0.41 20.09
CA LEU A 103 23.13 0.17 20.15
C LEU A 103 22.72 -1.01 19.29
N PRO A 104 21.76 -1.84 19.75
CA PRO A 104 21.27 -2.96 18.97
C PRO A 104 20.55 -2.49 17.69
N LEU A 105 20.64 -3.30 16.63
CA LEU A 105 20.14 -2.98 15.31
C LEU A 105 18.67 -2.50 15.31
N HIS A 106 17.78 -3.23 15.99
CA HIS A 106 16.37 -2.87 16.07
C HIS A 106 16.13 -1.48 16.69
N SER A 107 16.94 -1.11 17.70
CA SER A 107 16.87 0.22 18.30
C SER A 107 17.33 1.30 17.33
N THR A 108 18.45 1.07 16.63
CA THR A 108 18.97 2.01 15.64
C THR A 108 17.95 2.22 14.49
N LEU A 109 17.37 1.14 13.95
CA LEU A 109 16.41 1.22 12.84
C LEU A 109 15.08 1.85 13.25
N PHE A 110 14.42 1.31 14.29
CA PHE A 110 13.02 1.64 14.56
C PHE A 110 12.87 2.78 15.59
N ARG A 111 13.85 3.01 16.47
CA ARG A 111 13.77 4.06 17.49
C ARG A 111 14.49 5.34 17.08
N HIS A 112 15.54 5.25 16.26
CA HIS A 112 16.33 6.41 15.87
C HIS A 112 16.18 6.79 14.40
N MET A 113 16.28 5.84 13.45
CA MET A 113 16.20 6.16 12.03
C MET A 113 14.75 6.33 11.55
N LEU A 114 13.85 5.41 11.88
CA LEU A 114 12.47 5.43 11.38
C LEU A 114 11.73 6.73 11.74
N PRO A 115 11.77 7.25 12.98
CA PRO A 115 11.09 8.50 13.29
C PRO A 115 11.59 9.70 12.48
N ASN A 116 12.89 9.71 12.14
CA ASN A 116 13.50 10.76 11.32
C ASN A 116 13.24 10.59 9.81
N GLY A 117 12.83 9.41 9.36
CA GLY A 117 12.52 9.11 7.96
C GLY A 117 11.06 8.76 7.71
N ILE A 118 10.15 8.97 8.68
CA ILE A 118 8.74 8.57 8.58
C ILE A 118 7.93 9.46 7.64
N THR A 119 8.32 10.71 7.48
CA THR A 119 7.59 11.72 6.71
C THR A 119 7.24 11.28 5.29
N PRO A 120 8.20 10.86 4.43
CA PRO A 120 7.87 10.40 3.08
C PRO A 120 7.03 9.13 3.09
N VAL A 121 7.12 8.34 4.16
CA VAL A 121 6.31 7.12 4.35
C VAL A 121 4.85 7.46 4.58
N LEU A 122 4.55 8.48 5.39
CA LEU A 122 3.19 8.94 5.64
C LEU A 122 2.54 9.50 4.37
N VAL A 123 3.29 10.29 3.61
CA VAL A 123 2.85 10.78 2.30
C VAL A 123 2.55 9.61 1.36
N GLN A 124 3.46 8.65 1.24
CA GLN A 124 3.25 7.46 0.42
C GLN A 124 2.06 6.61 0.90
N ALA A 125 1.84 6.51 2.22
CA ALA A 125 0.71 5.79 2.78
C ALA A 125 -0.64 6.43 2.37
N SER A 126 -0.74 7.75 2.33
CA SER A 126 -1.95 8.45 1.89
C SER A 126 -2.30 8.10 0.44
N PHE A 127 -1.34 8.13 -0.47
CA PHE A 127 -1.52 7.68 -1.85
C PHE A 127 -1.79 6.17 -1.93
N GLY A 128 -1.17 5.38 -1.04
CA GLY A 128 -1.39 3.94 -0.91
C GLY A 128 -2.83 3.59 -0.56
N ILE A 129 -3.48 4.35 0.33
CA ILE A 129 -4.89 4.17 0.68
C ILE A 129 -5.79 4.38 -0.55
N ALA A 130 -5.55 5.45 -1.30
CA ALA A 130 -6.28 5.73 -2.53
C ALA A 130 -6.12 4.59 -3.56
N ALA A 131 -4.89 4.13 -3.78
CA ALA A 131 -4.59 3.02 -4.68
C ALA A 131 -5.24 1.70 -4.23
N ALA A 132 -5.23 1.40 -2.93
CA ALA A 132 -5.86 0.20 -2.38
C ALA A 132 -7.40 0.21 -2.50
N ILE A 133 -8.04 1.38 -2.36
CA ILE A 133 -9.48 1.55 -2.61
C ILE A 133 -9.82 1.26 -4.07
N ILE A 134 -9.02 1.78 -5.01
CA ILE A 134 -9.20 1.51 -6.45
C ILE A 134 -8.99 0.01 -6.75
N ALA A 135 -7.98 -0.61 -6.15
CA ALA A 135 -7.70 -2.04 -6.31
C ALA A 135 -8.86 -2.91 -5.79
N GLU A 136 -9.40 -2.60 -4.59
CA GLU A 136 -10.59 -3.25 -4.04
C GLU A 136 -11.79 -3.10 -4.98
N ALA A 137 -12.07 -1.86 -5.42
CA ALA A 137 -13.19 -1.60 -6.31
C ALA A 137 -13.07 -2.37 -7.63
N THR A 138 -11.86 -2.46 -8.19
CA THR A 138 -11.59 -3.23 -9.41
C THR A 138 -11.80 -4.73 -9.21
N LEU A 139 -11.26 -5.31 -8.12
CA LEU A 139 -11.45 -6.74 -7.81
C LEU A 139 -12.93 -7.06 -7.55
N SER A 140 -13.63 -6.21 -6.81
CA SER A 140 -15.07 -6.36 -6.53
C SER A 140 -15.91 -6.22 -7.79
N TYR A 141 -15.56 -5.30 -8.70
CA TYR A 141 -16.19 -5.15 -10.01
C TYR A 141 -16.04 -6.42 -10.86
N LEU A 142 -14.86 -7.04 -10.85
CA LEU A 142 -14.58 -8.31 -11.55
C LEU A 142 -15.22 -9.54 -10.85
N GLY A 143 -15.99 -9.35 -9.79
CA GLY A 143 -16.64 -10.44 -9.07
C GLY A 143 -15.73 -11.20 -8.11
N LEU A 144 -14.52 -10.71 -7.83
CA LEU A 144 -13.54 -11.29 -6.90
C LEU A 144 -13.64 -10.69 -5.49
N GLY A 145 -14.63 -9.83 -5.24
CA GLY A 145 -14.89 -9.21 -3.94
C GLY A 145 -15.38 -10.18 -2.86
N PRO A 146 -15.40 -9.76 -1.58
CA PRO A 146 -15.88 -10.55 -0.46
C PRO A 146 -17.36 -10.92 -0.62
N TYR A 147 -17.72 -12.15 -0.26
CA TYR A 147 -19.12 -12.58 -0.30
C TYR A 147 -19.97 -11.85 0.74
N GLY A 148 -21.23 -11.57 0.37
CA GLY A 148 -22.21 -10.98 1.27
C GLY A 148 -21.94 -9.54 1.70
N GLN A 149 -20.93 -8.89 1.13
CA GLN A 149 -20.57 -7.51 1.44
C GLN A 149 -20.86 -6.59 0.27
N SER A 150 -21.39 -5.40 0.58
CA SER A 150 -21.60 -4.35 -0.42
C SER A 150 -20.40 -3.41 -0.44
N SER A 151 -19.77 -3.27 -1.60
CA SER A 151 -18.70 -2.30 -1.86
C SER A 151 -19.05 -1.44 -3.08
N TRP A 152 -18.34 -0.36 -3.26
CA TRP A 152 -18.52 0.49 -4.44
C TRP A 152 -18.24 -0.27 -5.75
N GLY A 153 -17.21 -1.14 -5.76
CA GLY A 153 -16.90 -1.98 -6.90
C GLY A 153 -18.01 -2.99 -7.20
N LYS A 154 -18.61 -3.58 -6.16
CA LYS A 154 -19.78 -4.47 -6.33
C LYS A 154 -20.98 -3.76 -6.92
N LEU A 155 -21.28 -2.52 -6.48
CA LEU A 155 -22.35 -1.71 -7.06
C LEU A 155 -22.08 -1.39 -8.53
N LEU A 156 -20.84 -1.08 -8.89
CA LEU A 156 -20.45 -0.88 -10.28
C LEU A 156 -20.67 -2.14 -11.13
N SER A 157 -20.43 -3.34 -10.61
CA SER A 157 -20.66 -4.58 -11.36
C SER A 157 -22.13 -4.86 -11.64
N LEU A 158 -23.05 -4.28 -10.88
CA LEU A 158 -24.50 -4.39 -11.05
C LEU A 158 -25.08 -3.38 -12.05
N THR A 159 -24.25 -2.50 -12.62
CA THR A 159 -24.66 -1.45 -13.57
C THR A 159 -25.32 -2.03 -14.84
N THR A 160 -24.81 -3.15 -15.33
CA THR A 160 -25.43 -3.94 -16.38
C THR A 160 -26.18 -5.11 -15.77
N GLY A 161 -27.34 -4.85 -15.16
CA GLY A 161 -28.13 -5.88 -14.49
C GLY A 161 -28.43 -7.11 -15.36
N GLU A 162 -28.96 -8.17 -14.75
CA GLU A 162 -29.34 -9.42 -15.42
C GLU A 162 -30.30 -9.21 -16.61
N THR A 163 -31.00 -8.08 -16.65
CA THR A 163 -31.93 -7.68 -17.71
C THR A 163 -31.27 -6.98 -18.90
N GLY A 164 -29.94 -6.75 -18.87
CA GLY A 164 -29.20 -6.02 -19.90
C GLY A 164 -29.52 -4.50 -19.96
N VAL A 165 -30.33 -3.98 -19.03
CA VAL A 165 -30.64 -2.56 -18.94
C VAL A 165 -29.53 -1.84 -18.17
N PHE A 166 -28.95 -0.80 -18.78
CA PHE A 166 -27.93 0.01 -18.14
C PHE A 166 -28.54 0.93 -17.06
N LEU A 167 -28.18 0.66 -15.81
CA LEU A 167 -28.61 1.44 -14.64
C LEU A 167 -27.58 2.53 -14.32
N TRP A 168 -27.67 3.66 -15.00
CA TRP A 168 -26.69 4.75 -14.92
C TRP A 168 -26.40 5.25 -13.49
N TRP A 169 -27.38 5.22 -12.60
CA TRP A 169 -27.21 5.63 -11.20
C TRP A 169 -26.30 4.67 -10.41
N MET A 170 -26.30 3.38 -10.76
CA MET A 170 -25.39 2.42 -10.16
C MET A 170 -23.94 2.57 -10.65
N ALA A 171 -23.71 3.33 -11.74
CA ALA A 171 -22.39 3.75 -12.16
C ALA A 171 -21.96 5.06 -11.51
N VAL A 172 -22.85 6.07 -11.57
CA VAL A 172 -22.52 7.45 -11.19
C VAL A 172 -22.30 7.59 -9.69
N PHE A 173 -23.20 7.10 -8.84
CA PHE A 173 -23.06 7.30 -7.40
C PHE A 173 -21.84 6.60 -6.79
N PRO A 174 -21.55 5.31 -7.05
CA PRO A 174 -20.33 4.69 -6.55
C PRO A 174 -19.07 5.31 -7.19
N GLY A 175 -19.12 5.65 -8.48
CA GLY A 175 -18.01 6.30 -9.16
C GLY A 175 -17.63 7.64 -8.54
N VAL A 176 -18.62 8.50 -8.27
CA VAL A 176 -18.41 9.77 -7.56
C VAL A 176 -17.90 9.54 -6.14
N ALA A 177 -18.43 8.54 -5.42
CA ALA A 177 -17.97 8.21 -4.08
C ALA A 177 -16.49 7.78 -4.06
N ILE A 178 -16.08 6.93 -5.00
CA ILE A 178 -14.67 6.54 -5.17
C ILE A 178 -13.84 7.77 -5.50
N PHE A 179 -14.24 8.56 -6.49
CA PHE A 179 -13.52 9.76 -6.93
C PHE A 179 -13.28 10.74 -5.77
N LEU A 180 -14.33 11.10 -5.04
CA LEU A 180 -14.22 12.05 -3.92
C LEU A 180 -13.35 11.49 -2.78
N THR A 181 -13.44 10.19 -2.50
CA THR A 181 -12.63 9.55 -1.46
C THR A 181 -11.15 9.52 -1.85
N VAL A 182 -10.85 9.10 -3.07
CA VAL A 182 -9.48 9.08 -3.62
C VAL A 182 -8.89 10.49 -3.66
N LEU A 183 -9.68 11.48 -4.12
CA LEU A 183 -9.27 12.89 -4.13
C LEU A 183 -8.94 13.39 -2.73
N ALA A 184 -9.79 13.10 -1.74
CA ALA A 184 -9.56 13.50 -0.36
C ALA A 184 -8.26 12.93 0.22
N TYR A 185 -7.98 11.62 0.00
CA TYR A 185 -6.73 11.00 0.45
C TYR A 185 -5.50 11.54 -0.28
N ASN A 186 -5.60 11.86 -1.57
CA ASN A 186 -4.51 12.46 -2.32
C ASN A 186 -4.20 13.89 -1.83
N VAL A 187 -5.23 14.71 -1.61
CA VAL A 187 -5.07 16.07 -1.05
C VAL A 187 -4.49 16.02 0.37
N LEU A 188 -4.92 15.05 1.20
CA LEU A 188 -4.31 14.83 2.52
C LEU A 188 -2.83 14.48 2.40
N GLY A 189 -2.46 13.61 1.44
CA GLY A 189 -1.06 13.25 1.20
C GLY A 189 -0.20 14.44 0.77
N GLU A 190 -0.72 15.31 -0.09
CA GLU A 190 -0.05 16.56 -0.49
C GLU A 190 0.12 17.52 0.69
N ASN A 191 -0.94 17.73 1.48
CA ASN A 191 -0.87 18.58 2.67
C ASN A 191 0.15 18.06 3.70
N PHE A 192 0.25 16.73 3.89
CA PHE A 192 1.30 16.17 4.74
C PHE A 192 2.70 16.43 4.19
N ARG A 193 2.85 16.42 2.86
CA ARG A 193 4.13 16.74 2.23
C ARG A 193 4.52 18.20 2.43
N ASP A 194 3.55 19.12 2.35
CA ASP A 194 3.81 20.57 2.42
C ASP A 194 3.97 21.05 3.88
N ALA A 195 3.45 20.31 4.85
CA ALA A 195 3.49 20.66 6.28
C ALA A 195 4.79 20.23 6.99
N ILE A 196 5.69 19.48 6.33
CA ILE A 196 6.90 18.88 6.88
C ILE A 196 8.13 19.30 6.08
#